data_1b6abf2847c8b3b92b70d77054e599e3
#
_entry.id   1b6abf2847c8b3b92b70d77054e599e3
#
_cell.length_a   1.000
_cell.length_b   1.000
_cell.length_c   1.000
_cell.angle_alpha   90.00
_cell.angle_beta   90.00
_cell.angle_gamma   90.00
#
_symmetry.space_group_name_H-M   'P 1'
#
loop_
_entity.id
_entity.type
_entity.pdbx_description
1 polymer ?
#
loop_
_entity_poly.entity_id
_entity_poly.type
_entity_poly.pdbx_seq_one_letter_code
_entity_poly.pdbx_strand_id
1 'polypeptide(L)'
;VSMNGNWYFHIPMTKNVSEEFSMDHVKHVVGIDRGIRFMITSYDEKGKVTFVSGKEIQKKREHFQQVRSELQSKGTKSAKRALKRISGRENRWMSDVNHQISKTLVTKYKAGTLFVLEDLKGVSFSDDLLGKRSAKDRQELRTWTFYQFEQDLTYKAQALGSQVLKVKPDY
;
A
#
# COMPACT_ATOMS: atom_id res chain seq x y z
N VAL A 1 1.68 15.25 -21.27
CA VAL A 1 2.70 15.67 -20.29
C VAL A 1 3.96 14.87 -20.53
N SER A 2 5.13 15.53 -20.58
CA SER A 2 6.43 14.87 -20.71
C SER A 2 7.07 14.72 -19.33
N MET A 3 7.48 13.49 -18.98
CA MET A 3 8.23 13.21 -17.77
C MET A 3 9.42 12.30 -18.11
N ASN A 4 10.63 12.72 -17.75
CA ASN A 4 11.87 11.96 -18.00
C ASN A 4 12.07 11.53 -19.45
N GLY A 5 11.67 12.36 -20.43
CA GLY A 5 11.75 12.07 -21.86
C GLY A 5 10.65 11.17 -22.43
N ASN A 6 9.71 10.73 -21.60
CA ASN A 6 8.54 9.98 -22.05
C ASN A 6 7.31 10.90 -22.14
N TRP A 7 6.47 10.65 -23.14
CA TRP A 7 5.19 11.33 -23.27
C TRP A 7 4.08 10.51 -22.65
N TYR A 8 3.19 11.18 -21.89
CA TYR A 8 2.04 10.56 -21.23
C TYR A 8 0.78 11.31 -21.63
N PHE A 9 -0.26 10.55 -21.99
CA PHE A 9 -1.61 11.07 -22.13
C PHE A 9 -2.35 10.87 -20.81
N HIS A 10 -2.95 11.92 -20.29
CA HIS A 10 -3.85 11.85 -19.16
C HIS A 10 -5.28 11.89 -19.68
N ILE A 11 -5.97 10.77 -19.56
CA ILE A 11 -7.38 10.64 -19.97
C ILE A 11 -8.22 10.65 -18.69
N PRO A 12 -8.90 11.77 -18.38
CA PRO A 12 -9.85 11.78 -17.25
C PRO A 12 -11.04 10.89 -17.62
N MET A 13 -11.37 9.99 -16.71
CA MET A 13 -12.56 9.14 -16.84
C MET A 13 -13.42 9.31 -15.59
N THR A 14 -14.70 9.57 -15.79
CA THR A 14 -15.69 9.60 -14.71
C THR A 14 -16.57 8.38 -14.84
N LYS A 15 -16.66 7.60 -13.77
CA LYS A 15 -17.63 6.51 -13.65
C LYS A 15 -18.65 6.94 -12.59
N ASN A 16 -19.91 7.07 -12.99
CA ASN A 16 -20.98 7.24 -12.02
C ASN A 16 -21.11 5.93 -11.23
N VAL A 17 -20.78 5.98 -9.97
CA VAL A 17 -21.10 4.92 -9.02
C VAL A 17 -22.52 5.21 -8.57
N SER A 18 -23.48 4.55 -9.21
CA SER A 18 -24.89 4.92 -9.20
C SER A 18 -25.68 4.50 -7.97
N GLU A 19 -25.06 3.91 -6.97
CA GLU A 19 -25.77 3.54 -5.74
C GLU A 19 -24.99 4.03 -4.52
N GLU A 20 -25.65 4.82 -3.66
CA GLU A 20 -25.19 5.02 -2.30
C GLU A 20 -25.07 3.64 -1.66
N PHE A 21 -23.86 3.31 -1.23
CA PHE A 21 -23.61 2.06 -0.53
C PHE A 21 -24.42 2.06 0.77
N SER A 22 -25.49 1.26 0.78
CA SER A 22 -26.28 1.03 1.99
C SER A 22 -25.69 -0.15 2.78
N MET A 23 -25.68 -0.04 4.09
CA MET A 23 -25.28 -1.14 4.99
C MET A 23 -26.18 -2.37 4.79
N ASP A 24 -27.42 -2.18 4.34
CA ASP A 24 -28.36 -3.27 4.05
C ASP A 24 -27.93 -4.15 2.88
N HIS A 25 -27.02 -3.64 2.03
CA HIS A 25 -26.47 -4.37 0.88
C HIS A 25 -25.15 -5.07 1.18
N VAL A 26 -24.65 -4.99 2.43
CA VAL A 26 -23.42 -5.67 2.84
C VAL A 26 -23.64 -7.18 2.89
N LYS A 27 -22.90 -7.90 2.03
CA LYS A 27 -22.92 -9.37 1.96
C LYS A 27 -21.73 -9.99 2.68
N HIS A 28 -20.63 -9.26 2.75
CA HIS A 28 -19.37 -9.71 3.32
C HIS A 28 -18.73 -8.58 4.12
N VAL A 29 -18.14 -8.93 5.25
CA VAL A 29 -17.32 -8.01 6.06
C VAL A 29 -15.92 -8.59 6.16
N VAL A 30 -14.92 -7.78 5.82
CA VAL A 30 -13.52 -8.19 5.83
C VAL A 30 -12.71 -7.16 6.60
N GLY A 31 -12.21 -7.55 7.77
CA GLY A 31 -11.22 -6.79 8.51
C GLY A 31 -9.84 -6.91 7.87
N ILE A 32 -9.13 -5.80 7.75
CA ILE A 32 -7.78 -5.75 7.17
C ILE A 32 -6.85 -5.04 8.13
N ASP A 33 -5.87 -5.79 8.64
CA ASP A 33 -4.73 -5.26 9.38
C ASP A 33 -3.52 -5.10 8.44
N ARG A 34 -2.74 -4.04 8.68
CA ARG A 34 -1.56 -3.66 7.89
C ARG A 34 -0.34 -3.65 8.76
N GLY A 35 0.66 -4.47 8.43
CA GLY A 35 1.85 -4.61 9.24
C GLY A 35 3.14 -4.73 8.42
N ILE A 36 4.27 -4.90 9.12
CA ILE A 36 5.59 -5.06 8.52
C ILE A 36 5.84 -6.54 8.21
N ARG A 37 5.61 -7.42 9.17
CA ARG A 37 5.86 -8.86 9.04
C ARG A 37 4.90 -9.50 8.03
N PHE A 38 3.63 -9.18 8.17
CA PHE A 38 2.60 -9.46 7.18
C PHE A 38 2.13 -8.11 6.64
N MET A 39 2.30 -7.92 5.35
CA MET A 39 1.92 -6.68 4.69
C MET A 39 0.42 -6.41 4.86
N ILE A 40 -0.35 -7.47 4.70
CA ILE A 40 -1.79 -7.50 4.90
C ILE A 40 -2.15 -8.78 5.62
N THR A 41 -2.96 -8.65 6.65
CA THR A 41 -3.71 -9.75 7.26
C THR A 41 -5.19 -9.44 7.04
N SER A 42 -5.92 -10.31 6.36
CA SER A 42 -7.38 -10.15 6.23
C SER A 42 -8.11 -11.26 6.96
N TYR A 43 -9.20 -10.88 7.63
CA TYR A 43 -10.09 -11.77 8.37
C TYR A 43 -11.53 -11.55 7.90
N ASP A 44 -12.19 -12.60 7.48
CA ASP A 44 -13.57 -12.53 6.99
C ASP A 44 -14.60 -13.05 8.00
N GLU A 45 -15.87 -12.79 7.76
CA GLU A 45 -17.00 -13.18 8.63
C GLU A 45 -17.12 -14.69 8.83
N LYS A 46 -16.45 -15.50 7.98
CA LYS A 46 -16.42 -16.97 8.10
C LYS A 46 -15.23 -17.46 8.94
N GLY A 47 -14.49 -16.54 9.56
CA GLY A 47 -13.31 -16.85 10.36
C GLY A 47 -12.07 -17.20 9.55
N LYS A 48 -12.07 -16.99 8.22
CA LYS A 48 -10.92 -17.29 7.39
C LYS A 48 -9.91 -16.16 7.43
N VAL A 49 -8.69 -16.49 7.84
CA VAL A 49 -7.55 -15.57 7.82
C VAL A 49 -6.74 -15.75 6.54
N THR A 50 -6.30 -14.66 5.96
CA THR A 50 -5.37 -14.66 4.81
C THR A 50 -4.24 -13.71 5.09
N PHE A 51 -3.02 -14.18 4.87
CA PHE A 51 -1.79 -13.42 5.11
C PHE A 51 -1.09 -13.12 3.79
N VAL A 52 -0.63 -11.89 3.63
CA VAL A 52 0.33 -11.51 2.59
C VAL A 52 1.67 -11.25 3.27
N SER A 53 2.64 -12.15 3.04
CA SER A 53 3.95 -12.05 3.68
C SER A 53 4.71 -10.79 3.23
N GLY A 54 5.27 -10.05 4.19
CA GLY A 54 6.16 -8.93 3.92
C GLY A 54 7.60 -9.32 3.62
N LYS A 55 8.00 -10.59 3.87
CA LYS A 55 9.39 -11.05 3.82
C LYS A 55 10.11 -10.77 2.50
N GLU A 56 9.50 -11.13 1.38
CA GLU A 56 10.12 -10.92 0.06
C GLU A 56 10.13 -9.43 -0.33
N ILE A 57 9.14 -8.69 0.15
CA ILE A 57 9.06 -7.25 -0.05
C ILE A 57 10.18 -6.55 0.71
N GLN A 58 10.41 -6.93 1.98
CA GLN A 58 11.50 -6.41 2.80
C GLN A 58 12.86 -6.69 2.17
N LYS A 59 13.13 -7.94 1.77
CA LYS A 59 14.39 -8.30 1.10
C LYS A 59 14.65 -7.45 -0.14
N LYS A 60 13.65 -7.24 -0.97
CA LYS A 60 13.80 -6.45 -2.19
C LYS A 60 14.03 -4.97 -1.88
N ARG A 61 13.41 -4.44 -0.85
CA ARG A 61 13.65 -3.06 -0.37
C ARG A 61 15.04 -2.91 0.21
N GLU A 62 15.52 -3.86 1.02
CA GLU A 62 16.89 -3.89 1.53
C GLU A 62 17.90 -3.90 0.37
N HIS A 63 17.63 -4.69 -0.68
CA HIS A 63 18.47 -4.68 -1.88
C HIS A 63 18.48 -3.29 -2.56
N PHE A 64 17.34 -2.63 -2.77
CA PHE A 64 17.31 -1.27 -3.31
C PHE A 64 18.09 -0.29 -2.46
N GLN A 65 17.97 -0.39 -1.14
CA GLN A 65 18.70 0.46 -0.19
C GLN A 65 20.22 0.22 -0.26
N GLN A 66 20.64 -1.03 -0.30
CA GLN A 66 22.05 -1.41 -0.43
C GLN A 66 22.64 -0.85 -1.73
N VAL A 67 22.01 -1.07 -2.87
CA VAL A 67 22.46 -0.54 -4.16
C VAL A 67 22.59 0.99 -4.15
N ARG A 68 21.62 1.69 -3.55
CA ARG A 68 21.72 3.15 -3.39
C ARG A 68 22.90 3.57 -2.51
N SER A 69 23.07 2.92 -1.37
CA SER A 69 24.18 3.20 -0.44
C SER A 69 25.55 3.00 -1.10
N GLU A 70 25.72 1.87 -1.81
CA GLU A 70 26.96 1.57 -2.54
C GLU A 70 27.27 2.59 -3.64
N LEU A 71 26.27 3.03 -4.40
CA LEU A 71 26.45 4.04 -5.43
C LEU A 71 26.71 5.43 -4.83
N GLN A 72 26.10 5.75 -3.70
CA GLN A 72 26.34 7.01 -3.00
C GLN A 72 27.75 7.07 -2.44
N SER A 73 28.25 5.98 -1.82
CA SER A 73 29.60 5.91 -1.26
C SER A 73 30.69 6.04 -2.31
N LYS A 74 30.47 5.54 -3.55
CA LYS A 74 31.43 5.67 -4.65
C LYS A 74 31.64 7.12 -5.13
N GLY A 75 30.62 7.98 -5.01
CA GLY A 75 30.70 9.42 -5.29
C GLY A 75 31.05 9.84 -6.73
N THR A 76 31.38 8.90 -7.63
CA THR A 76 31.85 9.18 -8.99
C THR A 76 30.73 9.72 -9.90
N LYS A 77 31.11 10.39 -10.99
CA LYS A 77 30.14 10.87 -12.01
C LYS A 77 29.30 9.73 -12.60
N SER A 78 29.90 8.55 -12.80
CA SER A 78 29.18 7.36 -13.28
C SER A 78 28.19 6.82 -12.26
N ALA A 79 28.56 6.76 -10.98
CA ALA A 79 27.66 6.37 -9.90
C ALA A 79 26.47 7.33 -9.74
N LYS A 80 26.70 8.64 -9.85
CA LYS A 80 25.61 9.64 -9.86
C LYS A 80 24.62 9.45 -11.02
N ARG A 81 25.13 9.13 -12.22
CA ARG A 81 24.27 8.80 -13.38
C ARG A 81 23.49 7.51 -13.13
N ALA A 82 24.11 6.48 -12.53
CA ALA A 82 23.44 5.24 -12.17
C ALA A 82 22.34 5.47 -11.14
N LEU A 83 22.60 6.27 -10.09
CA LEU A 83 21.58 6.66 -9.10
C LEU A 83 20.37 7.33 -9.76
N LYS A 84 20.59 8.28 -10.68
CA LYS A 84 19.49 8.91 -11.43
C LYS A 84 18.69 7.90 -12.25
N ARG A 85 19.34 6.92 -12.88
CA ARG A 85 18.69 5.89 -13.70
C ARG A 85 17.83 4.93 -12.87
N ILE A 86 18.25 4.60 -11.62
CA ILE A 86 17.48 3.72 -10.73
C ILE A 86 16.47 4.47 -9.87
N SER A 87 16.51 5.80 -9.89
CA SER A 87 15.57 6.64 -9.14
C SER A 87 14.13 6.27 -9.45
N GLY A 88 13.31 6.15 -8.43
CA GLY A 88 11.90 5.80 -8.55
C GLY A 88 11.59 4.33 -8.86
N ARG A 89 12.60 3.46 -9.09
CA ARG A 89 12.34 2.03 -9.36
C ARG A 89 11.64 1.34 -8.19
N GLU A 90 12.09 1.61 -6.96
CA GLU A 90 11.48 1.05 -5.75
C GLU A 90 10.03 1.51 -5.62
N ASN A 91 9.76 2.81 -5.81
CA ASN A 91 8.41 3.35 -5.70
C ASN A 91 7.46 2.75 -6.75
N ARG A 92 7.91 2.62 -8.00
CA ARG A 92 7.11 1.99 -9.05
C ARG A 92 6.81 0.52 -8.76
N TRP A 93 7.82 -0.20 -8.26
CA TRP A 93 7.63 -1.61 -7.86
C TRP A 93 6.69 -1.73 -6.67
N MET A 94 6.80 -0.89 -5.63
CA MET A 94 5.86 -0.88 -4.50
C MET A 94 4.45 -0.51 -4.93
N SER A 95 4.31 0.42 -5.85
CA SER A 95 3.01 0.75 -6.44
C SER A 95 2.38 -0.46 -7.11
N ASP A 96 3.14 -1.20 -7.91
CA ASP A 96 2.68 -2.44 -8.56
C ASP A 96 2.26 -3.50 -7.52
N VAL A 97 3.04 -3.69 -6.46
CA VAL A 97 2.70 -4.60 -5.35
C VAL A 97 1.36 -4.20 -4.70
N ASN A 98 1.17 -2.92 -4.38
CA ASN A 98 -0.08 -2.42 -3.80
C ASN A 98 -1.27 -2.65 -4.74
N HIS A 99 -1.09 -2.38 -6.03
CA HIS A 99 -2.10 -2.64 -7.06
C HIS A 99 -2.49 -4.11 -7.16
N GLN A 100 -1.51 -5.02 -7.10
CA GLN A 100 -1.74 -6.47 -7.17
C GLN A 100 -2.49 -6.97 -5.93
N ILE A 101 -2.06 -6.56 -4.73
CA ILE A 101 -2.68 -6.99 -3.47
C ILE A 101 -4.12 -6.47 -3.37
N SER A 102 -4.34 -5.18 -3.61
CA SER A 102 -5.67 -4.59 -3.56
C SER A 102 -6.61 -5.21 -4.60
N LYS A 103 -6.13 -5.48 -5.82
CA LYS A 103 -6.90 -6.19 -6.85
C LYS A 103 -7.28 -7.60 -6.40
N THR A 104 -6.33 -8.34 -5.82
CA THR A 104 -6.57 -9.71 -5.34
C THR A 104 -7.63 -9.74 -4.25
N LEU A 105 -7.59 -8.81 -3.29
CA LEU A 105 -8.59 -8.71 -2.21
C LEU A 105 -9.98 -8.42 -2.78
N VAL A 106 -10.11 -7.39 -3.62
CA VAL A 106 -11.41 -7.00 -4.16
C VAL A 106 -11.99 -8.09 -5.08
N THR A 107 -11.15 -8.77 -5.86
CA THR A 107 -11.60 -9.87 -6.73
C THR A 107 -12.03 -11.10 -5.91
N LYS A 108 -11.33 -11.39 -4.80
CA LYS A 108 -11.63 -12.53 -3.93
C LYS A 108 -13.01 -12.41 -3.27
N TYR A 109 -13.34 -11.23 -2.76
CA TYR A 109 -14.55 -11.02 -1.96
C TYR A 109 -15.75 -10.49 -2.79
N LYS A 110 -15.52 -10.04 -4.03
CA LYS A 110 -16.55 -9.59 -4.98
C LYS A 110 -17.36 -8.35 -4.52
N ALA A 111 -18.51 -8.12 -5.18
CA ALA A 111 -19.41 -7.00 -4.89
C ALA A 111 -20.16 -7.17 -3.55
N GLY A 112 -20.51 -6.05 -2.92
CA GLY A 112 -21.22 -6.04 -1.64
C GLY A 112 -20.33 -6.32 -0.42
N THR A 113 -19.00 -6.12 -0.56
CA THR A 113 -18.05 -6.30 0.55
C THR A 113 -17.77 -4.97 1.25
N LEU A 114 -17.86 -4.99 2.57
CA LEU A 114 -17.35 -3.93 3.44
C LEU A 114 -15.95 -4.30 3.91
N PHE A 115 -14.94 -3.61 3.40
CA PHE A 115 -13.56 -3.71 3.88
C PHE A 115 -13.35 -2.75 5.04
N VAL A 116 -12.96 -3.26 6.19
CA VAL A 116 -12.70 -2.46 7.40
C VAL A 116 -11.20 -2.37 7.63
N LEU A 117 -10.67 -1.16 7.61
CA LEU A 117 -9.25 -0.87 7.86
C LEU A 117 -9.09 -0.01 9.11
N GLU A 118 -7.99 -0.19 9.80
CA GLU A 118 -7.56 0.71 10.85
C GLU A 118 -7.15 2.07 10.27
N ASP A 119 -7.62 3.18 10.87
CA ASP A 119 -7.19 4.53 10.48
C ASP A 119 -5.83 4.85 11.10
N LEU A 120 -4.80 4.67 10.31
CA LEU A 120 -3.41 4.91 10.72
C LEU A 120 -2.99 6.40 10.59
N LYS A 121 -3.93 7.33 10.35
CA LYS A 121 -3.61 8.76 10.33
C LYS A 121 -3.17 9.21 11.70
N GLY A 122 -1.93 9.69 11.79
CA GLY A 122 -1.33 10.16 13.04
C GLY A 122 -0.63 9.10 13.89
N VAL A 123 -0.96 7.82 13.73
CA VAL A 123 -0.37 6.72 14.53
C VAL A 123 1.05 6.37 14.07
N SER A 124 1.29 6.40 12.75
CA SER A 124 2.61 6.03 12.18
C SER A 124 3.71 7.07 12.40
N PHE A 125 3.37 8.24 12.93
CA PHE A 125 4.30 9.38 13.10
C PHE A 125 4.40 9.91 14.52
N SER A 126 3.68 9.34 15.50
CA SER A 126 3.85 9.74 16.90
C SER A 126 5.20 9.20 17.41
N ASP A 127 6.04 10.11 17.89
CA ASP A 127 7.36 9.77 18.43
C ASP A 127 7.26 8.81 19.63
N ASP A 128 6.18 8.81 20.37
CA ASP A 128 5.92 7.90 21.49
C ASP A 128 5.80 6.43 21.07
N LEU A 129 5.13 6.16 19.94
CA LEU A 129 5.02 4.80 19.40
C LEU A 129 6.26 4.37 18.64
N LEU A 130 6.97 5.32 18.02
CA LEU A 130 8.22 5.08 17.32
C LEU A 130 9.39 4.93 18.28
N GLY A 131 9.37 5.59 19.44
CA GLY A 131 10.46 5.58 20.41
C GLY A 131 10.79 4.20 20.99
N LYS A 132 9.81 3.31 21.07
CA LYS A 132 9.96 1.92 21.55
C LYS A 132 10.44 0.93 20.47
N ARG A 133 10.55 1.36 19.21
CA ARG A 133 10.92 0.49 18.08
C ARG A 133 12.35 0.72 17.62
N SER A 134 12.94 -0.28 16.99
CA SER A 134 14.27 -0.15 16.42
C SER A 134 14.33 0.93 15.32
N ALA A 135 15.52 1.52 15.08
CA ALA A 135 15.68 2.49 14.00
C ALA A 135 15.29 1.89 12.62
N LYS A 136 15.52 0.59 12.43
CA LYS A 136 15.13 -0.16 11.23
C LYS A 136 13.62 -0.21 11.08
N ASP A 137 12.89 -0.61 12.14
CA ASP A 137 11.42 -0.71 12.12
C ASP A 137 10.76 0.66 11.87
N ARG A 138 11.33 1.73 12.49
CA ARG A 138 10.87 3.10 12.25
C ARG A 138 11.04 3.52 10.80
N GLN A 139 12.17 3.20 10.19
CA GLN A 139 12.43 3.50 8.78
C GLN A 139 11.50 2.69 7.87
N GLU A 140 11.25 1.43 8.17
CA GLU A 140 10.35 0.57 7.43
C GLU A 140 8.91 1.11 7.47
N LEU A 141 8.41 1.52 8.63
CA LEU A 141 7.09 2.14 8.78
C LEU A 141 6.96 3.46 8.01
N ARG A 142 7.97 4.34 8.11
CA ARG A 142 7.96 5.63 7.40
C ARG A 142 7.97 5.50 5.88
N THR A 143 8.61 4.45 5.38
CA THR A 143 8.72 4.21 3.93
C THR A 143 7.58 3.36 3.38
N TRP A 144 6.71 2.88 4.25
CA TRP A 144 5.59 2.05 3.84
C TRP A 144 4.50 2.86 3.15
N THR A 145 4.05 2.39 2.01
CA THR A 145 3.03 3.07 1.21
C THR A 145 1.61 2.66 1.61
N PHE A 146 1.31 2.65 2.93
CA PHE A 146 -0.03 2.31 3.44
C PHE A 146 -1.14 3.17 2.83
N TYR A 147 -0.86 4.47 2.68
CA TYR A 147 -1.80 5.40 2.07
C TYR A 147 -2.11 5.02 0.62
N GLN A 148 -1.09 4.66 -0.16
CA GLN A 148 -1.30 4.24 -1.54
C GLN A 148 -2.13 2.96 -1.63
N PHE A 149 -1.84 1.96 -0.77
CA PHE A 149 -2.64 0.74 -0.70
C PHE A 149 -4.11 1.05 -0.37
N GLU A 150 -4.35 1.94 0.59
CA GLU A 150 -5.70 2.37 0.98
C GLU A 150 -6.44 3.01 -0.20
N GLN A 151 -5.79 3.91 -0.94
CA GLN A 151 -6.37 4.53 -2.14
C GLN A 151 -6.67 3.48 -3.21
N ASP A 152 -5.70 2.57 -3.46
CA ASP A 152 -5.84 1.50 -4.45
C ASP A 152 -6.98 0.54 -4.11
N LEU A 153 -7.16 0.20 -2.83
CA LEU A 153 -8.27 -0.63 -2.37
C LEU A 153 -9.60 0.10 -2.49
N THR A 154 -9.65 1.37 -2.08
CA THR A 154 -10.87 2.16 -2.05
C THR A 154 -11.49 2.30 -3.44
N TYR A 155 -10.74 2.80 -4.43
CA TYR A 155 -11.33 2.99 -5.75
C TYR A 155 -11.70 1.67 -6.44
N LYS A 156 -10.93 0.60 -6.20
CA LYS A 156 -11.25 -0.73 -6.77
C LYS A 156 -12.47 -1.35 -6.12
N ALA A 157 -12.60 -1.22 -4.80
CA ALA A 157 -13.79 -1.66 -4.07
C ALA A 157 -15.03 -0.94 -4.59
N GLN A 158 -15.00 0.39 -4.66
CA GLN A 158 -16.10 1.21 -5.19
C GLN A 158 -16.47 0.84 -6.62
N ALA A 159 -15.46 0.59 -7.48
CA ALA A 159 -15.69 0.18 -8.87
C ALA A 159 -16.46 -1.14 -9.01
N LEU A 160 -16.43 -2.00 -7.98
CA LEU A 160 -17.12 -3.29 -7.93
C LEU A 160 -18.31 -3.31 -6.95
N GLY A 161 -18.83 -2.14 -6.54
CA GLY A 161 -19.99 -2.06 -5.64
C GLY A 161 -19.68 -2.55 -4.22
N SER A 162 -18.48 -2.28 -3.74
CA SER A 162 -18.00 -2.54 -2.38
C SER A 162 -17.51 -1.25 -1.74
N GLN A 163 -17.32 -1.23 -0.43
CA GLN A 163 -16.89 -0.04 0.31
C GLN A 163 -15.70 -0.32 1.21
N VAL A 164 -14.99 0.76 1.58
CA VAL A 164 -13.92 0.75 2.57
C VAL A 164 -14.31 1.66 3.73
N LEU A 165 -14.37 1.11 4.92
CA LEU A 165 -14.60 1.82 6.18
C LEU A 165 -13.28 1.90 6.97
N LYS A 166 -12.98 3.07 7.52
CA LYS A 166 -11.86 3.25 8.44
C LYS A 166 -12.37 3.36 9.86
N VAL A 167 -11.74 2.60 10.76
CA VAL A 167 -12.04 2.61 12.19
C VAL A 167 -10.85 3.16 12.95
N LYS A 168 -11.11 3.95 13.99
CA LYS A 168 -10.03 4.40 14.87
C LYS A 168 -9.50 3.22 15.66
N PRO A 169 -8.18 3.10 15.84
CA PRO A 169 -7.61 2.10 16.72
C PRO A 169 -7.98 2.45 18.17
N ASP A 170 -8.50 1.46 18.90
CA ASP A 170 -8.68 1.55 20.35
C ASP A 170 -7.38 1.07 21.02
N TYR A 171 -6.58 2.01 21.53
CA TYR A 171 -5.39 1.74 22.33
C TYR A 171 -5.55 2.31 23.75
#